data_6148a3f5b5d9aed4d7166560ce431452
#
_entry.id   6148a3f5b5d9aed4d7166560ce431452
#
_cell.length_a   1.000
_cell.length_b   1.000
_cell.length_c   1.000
_cell.angle_alpha   90.00
_cell.angle_beta   90.00
_cell.angle_gamma   90.00
#
_symmetry.space_group_name_H-M   'P 1'
#
loop_
_entity.id
_entity.type
_entity.pdbx_description
1 polymer ?
#
loop_
_entity_poly.entity_id
_entity_poly.type
_entity_poly.pdbx_seq_one_letter_code
_entity_poly.pdbx_strand_id
1 'polypeptide(L)'
;TNVAYLAATVANLGVEYSFGDRYSVDLPVIYSPYTVARDYRLCFLAVQPEFRYWLKKPMEGHFFGVHLHIGAFNIAVDDRNRYQSPDGFYGAGLSYGYMLPFARHWAAEFTIGAGYVRTKYDVYYNIPNGARFEKGVPYNYWGLTKAGISLVYRFGK
;
A
#
# COMPACT_ATOMS: atom_id res chain seq x y z
N THR A 1 7.37 2.00 -9.17
CA THR A 1 7.52 2.48 -7.77
C THR A 1 6.70 3.74 -7.54
N ASN A 2 6.06 3.86 -6.37
CA ASN A 2 5.30 5.04 -5.97
C ASN A 2 6.26 6.09 -5.36
N VAL A 3 6.38 7.23 -6.02
CA VAL A 3 7.32 8.30 -5.64
C VAL A 3 6.90 8.98 -4.34
N ALA A 4 5.59 9.07 -4.05
CA ALA A 4 5.11 9.64 -2.80
C ALA A 4 5.52 8.79 -1.59
N TYR A 5 5.52 7.46 -1.71
CA TYR A 5 6.04 6.57 -0.66
C TYR A 5 7.55 6.71 -0.49
N LEU A 6 8.30 6.83 -1.60
CA LEU A 6 9.75 7.07 -1.52
C LEU A 6 10.08 8.41 -0.86
N ALA A 7 9.31 9.46 -1.15
CA ALA A 7 9.46 10.77 -0.48
C ALA A 7 9.19 10.68 1.04
N ALA A 8 8.30 9.77 1.45
CA ALA A 8 8.06 9.42 2.86
C ALA A 8 9.05 8.37 3.40
N THR A 9 10.12 8.08 2.69
CA THR A 9 11.14 7.06 3.02
C THR A 9 10.61 5.63 3.09
N VAL A 10 9.43 5.36 2.54
CA VAL A 10 8.82 4.03 2.50
C VAL A 10 9.23 3.32 1.21
N ALA A 11 9.97 2.23 1.33
CA ALA A 11 10.37 1.42 0.19
C ALA A 11 9.14 0.75 -0.45
N ASN A 12 9.05 0.83 -1.77
CA ASN A 12 7.97 0.17 -2.50
C ASN A 12 8.43 -0.23 -3.90
N LEU A 13 7.96 -1.39 -4.33
CA LEU A 13 8.21 -1.92 -5.66
C LEU A 13 6.98 -2.72 -6.10
N GLY A 14 6.56 -2.53 -7.34
CA GLY A 14 5.48 -3.31 -7.94
C GLY A 14 5.91 -3.91 -9.27
N VAL A 15 5.27 -5.01 -9.62
CA VAL A 15 5.37 -5.63 -10.94
C VAL A 15 3.97 -5.74 -11.50
N GLU A 16 3.77 -5.24 -12.71
CA GLU A 16 2.51 -5.32 -13.43
C GLU A 16 2.66 -6.20 -14.66
N TYR A 17 1.74 -7.13 -14.81
CA TYR A 17 1.65 -8.02 -15.99
C TYR A 17 0.34 -7.78 -16.73
N SER A 18 0.44 -7.43 -18.01
CA SER A 18 -0.72 -7.24 -18.89
C SER A 18 -1.05 -8.52 -19.64
N PHE A 19 -2.35 -8.79 -19.79
CA PHE A 19 -2.86 -9.93 -20.55
C PHE A 19 -4.15 -9.52 -21.28
N GLY A 20 -4.35 -10.12 -22.46
CA GLY A 20 -5.43 -9.68 -23.35
C GLY A 20 -5.30 -8.22 -23.76
N ASP A 21 -6.40 -7.64 -24.22
CA ASP A 21 -6.41 -6.32 -24.84
C ASP A 21 -6.65 -5.17 -23.85
N ARG A 22 -7.13 -5.48 -22.64
CA ARG A 22 -7.60 -4.48 -21.66
C ARG A 22 -7.36 -4.82 -20.20
N TYR A 23 -6.59 -5.85 -19.90
CA TYR A 23 -6.45 -6.34 -18.52
C TYR A 23 -5.00 -6.36 -18.08
N SER A 24 -4.78 -6.10 -16.81
CA SER A 24 -3.50 -6.33 -16.13
C SER A 24 -3.70 -6.70 -14.67
N VAL A 25 -2.67 -7.28 -14.09
CA VAL A 25 -2.53 -7.50 -12.65
C VAL A 25 -1.28 -6.80 -12.18
N ASP A 26 -1.43 -5.94 -11.19
CA ASP A 26 -0.34 -5.24 -10.49
C ASP A 26 -0.14 -5.85 -9.11
N LEU A 27 1.10 -6.05 -8.72
CA LEU A 27 1.49 -6.61 -7.44
C LEU A 27 2.51 -5.70 -6.74
N PRO A 28 2.10 -4.60 -6.13
CA PRO A 28 2.97 -3.76 -5.33
C PRO A 28 3.23 -4.36 -3.95
N VAL A 29 4.49 -4.27 -3.52
CA VAL A 29 4.95 -4.56 -2.17
C VAL A 29 5.44 -3.26 -1.55
N ILE A 30 4.99 -2.98 -0.34
CA ILE A 30 5.31 -1.77 0.40
C ILE A 30 5.97 -2.19 1.71
N TYR A 31 7.14 -1.64 1.98
CA TYR A 31 7.93 -2.01 3.14
C TYR A 31 8.52 -0.79 3.84
N SER A 32 8.30 -0.68 5.12
CA SER A 32 8.89 0.33 5.97
C SER A 32 9.53 -0.33 7.20
N PRO A 33 10.86 -0.38 7.29
CA PRO A 33 11.56 -0.96 8.44
C PRO A 33 11.86 0.07 9.54
N TYR A 34 11.39 1.31 9.43
CA TYR A 34 11.94 2.43 10.18
C TYR A 34 11.51 2.48 11.64
N THR A 35 12.52 2.62 12.50
CA THR A 35 12.41 3.19 13.84
C THR A 35 13.15 4.52 13.78
N VAL A 36 12.39 5.62 13.68
CA VAL A 36 12.97 6.97 13.43
C VAL A 36 13.58 7.56 14.71
N ALA A 37 13.00 7.25 15.87
CA ALA A 37 13.48 7.64 17.18
C ALA A 37 12.99 6.62 18.22
N ARG A 38 13.38 6.79 19.49
CA ARG A 38 12.95 5.90 20.58
C ARG A 38 11.44 5.76 20.67
N ASP A 39 10.71 6.83 20.35
CA ASP A 39 9.26 6.95 20.53
C ASP A 39 8.49 6.87 19.20
N TYR A 40 9.20 6.90 18.06
CA TYR A 40 8.59 6.86 16.73
C TYR A 40 9.01 5.60 15.96
N ARG A 41 8.07 4.73 15.74
CA ARG A 41 8.25 3.49 14.96
C ARG A 41 7.23 3.43 13.85
N LEU A 42 7.69 3.18 12.63
CA LEU A 42 6.86 2.98 11.46
C LEU A 42 7.33 1.72 10.72
N CYS A 43 7.05 0.57 11.33
CA CYS A 43 7.38 -0.71 10.73
C CYS A 43 6.12 -1.33 10.16
N PHE A 44 6.06 -1.49 8.85
CA PHE A 44 4.99 -2.23 8.20
C PHE A 44 5.44 -2.91 6.92
N LEU A 45 4.77 -4.00 6.60
CA LEU A 45 4.85 -4.71 5.34
C LEU A 45 3.44 -4.87 4.81
N ALA A 46 3.23 -4.47 3.57
CA ALA A 46 1.95 -4.64 2.90
C ALA A 46 2.14 -5.11 1.46
N VAL A 47 1.24 -5.98 1.02
CA VAL A 47 1.09 -6.38 -0.38
C VAL A 47 -0.32 -5.98 -0.81
N GLN A 48 -0.42 -5.38 -1.99
CA GLN A 48 -1.69 -4.82 -2.48
C GLN A 48 -1.97 -5.27 -3.92
N PRO A 49 -2.24 -6.57 -4.14
CA PRO A 49 -2.57 -7.06 -5.48
C PRO A 49 -3.80 -6.36 -6.04
N GLU A 50 -3.73 -5.96 -7.30
CA GLU A 50 -4.77 -5.23 -7.99
C GLU A 50 -5.02 -5.80 -9.37
N PHE A 51 -6.27 -6.10 -9.67
CA PHE A 51 -6.74 -6.40 -11.01
C PHE A 51 -7.23 -5.12 -11.66
N ARG A 52 -6.77 -4.82 -12.89
CA ARG A 52 -7.03 -3.56 -13.61
C ARG A 52 -7.74 -3.81 -14.93
N TYR A 53 -8.74 -2.99 -15.20
CA TYR A 53 -9.40 -2.88 -16.49
C TYR A 53 -9.09 -1.53 -17.14
N TRP A 54 -8.50 -1.56 -18.33
CA TRP A 54 -8.06 -0.40 -19.10
C TRP A 54 -9.10 0.02 -20.12
N LEU A 55 -9.39 1.32 -20.21
CA LEU A 55 -10.37 1.83 -21.18
C LEU A 55 -9.85 1.83 -22.62
N LYS A 56 -8.52 1.89 -22.81
CA LYS A 56 -7.87 1.78 -24.10
C LYS A 56 -7.11 0.45 -24.22
N LYS A 57 -5.85 0.47 -23.96
CA LYS A 57 -4.97 -0.71 -23.94
C LYS A 57 -4.20 -0.75 -22.62
N PRO A 58 -3.69 -1.91 -22.21
CA PRO A 58 -2.92 -2.01 -20.98
C PRO A 58 -1.75 -1.02 -20.93
N MET A 59 -1.53 -0.46 -19.75
CA MET A 59 -0.48 0.52 -19.45
C MET A 59 -0.56 1.84 -20.24
N GLU A 60 -1.77 2.26 -20.63
CA GLU A 60 -2.01 3.55 -21.28
C GLU A 60 -3.40 4.11 -21.00
N GLY A 61 -3.46 5.35 -20.52
CA GLY A 61 -4.70 6.07 -20.25
C GLY A 61 -5.37 5.65 -18.96
N HIS A 62 -6.68 5.68 -18.95
CA HIS A 62 -7.51 5.43 -17.78
C HIS A 62 -7.71 3.96 -17.49
N PHE A 63 -7.72 3.61 -16.21
CA PHE A 63 -8.09 2.27 -15.74
C PHE A 63 -8.93 2.32 -14.46
N PHE A 64 -9.69 1.27 -14.26
CA PHE A 64 -10.37 0.94 -13.00
C PHE A 64 -9.75 -0.33 -12.43
N GLY A 65 -9.60 -0.37 -11.11
CA GLY A 65 -9.01 -1.51 -10.43
C GLY A 65 -9.85 -2.00 -9.27
N VAL A 66 -9.70 -3.29 -9.00
CA VAL A 66 -10.13 -3.92 -7.75
C VAL A 66 -8.88 -4.40 -7.05
N HIS A 67 -8.65 -3.92 -5.83
CA HIS A 67 -7.45 -4.27 -5.08
C HIS A 67 -7.78 -4.91 -3.74
N LEU A 68 -6.89 -5.79 -3.33
CA LEU A 68 -6.85 -6.35 -1.98
C LEU A 68 -5.71 -5.72 -1.21
N HIS A 69 -5.80 -5.69 0.12
CA HIS A 69 -4.69 -5.31 0.98
C HIS A 69 -4.45 -6.42 1.99
N ILE A 70 -3.21 -6.80 2.15
CA ILE A 70 -2.78 -7.75 3.17
C ILE A 70 -1.47 -7.23 3.73
N GLY A 71 -1.34 -7.21 5.04
CA GLY A 71 -0.11 -6.74 5.66
C GLY A 71 -0.10 -6.87 7.17
N ALA A 72 0.99 -6.39 7.75
CA ALA A 72 1.18 -6.31 9.19
C ALA A 72 1.86 -5.00 9.54
N PHE A 73 1.58 -4.48 10.73
CA PHE A 73 2.19 -3.25 11.21
C PHE A 73 2.62 -3.33 12.68
N ASN A 74 3.61 -2.51 13.00
CA ASN A 74 4.05 -2.21 14.35
C ASN A 74 4.40 -0.71 14.38
N ILE A 75 3.46 0.10 14.89
CA ILE A 75 3.48 1.55 14.80
C ILE A 75 3.49 2.15 16.19
N ALA A 76 4.37 3.11 16.41
CA ALA A 76 4.34 4.01 17.56
C ALA A 76 4.53 5.44 17.05
N VAL A 77 3.63 6.32 17.46
CA VAL A 77 3.63 7.75 17.06
C VAL A 77 3.83 8.69 18.25
N ASP A 78 3.91 8.13 19.44
CA ASP A 78 4.14 8.85 20.69
C ASP A 78 4.99 8.01 21.67
N ASP A 79 5.34 8.60 22.79
CA ASP A 79 6.11 7.98 23.89
C ASP A 79 5.28 6.99 24.75
N ARG A 80 3.95 6.96 24.56
CA ARG A 80 3.03 6.20 25.44
C ARG A 80 2.63 4.86 24.88
N ASN A 81 2.19 4.83 23.61
CA ASN A 81 1.51 3.68 23.04
C ASN A 81 2.19 3.16 21.77
N ARG A 82 2.27 1.85 21.67
CA ARG A 82 2.68 1.11 20.49
C ARG A 82 1.58 0.18 20.05
N TYR A 83 1.20 0.28 18.80
CA TYR A 83 0.15 -0.51 18.16
C TYR A 83 0.77 -1.58 17.28
N GLN A 84 0.41 -2.81 17.51
CA GLN A 84 0.92 -3.94 16.74
C GLN A 84 -0.23 -4.83 16.30
N SER A 85 -0.27 -5.21 15.01
CA SER A 85 -1.23 -6.17 14.48
C SER A 85 -0.64 -7.59 14.50
N PRO A 86 -0.93 -8.42 15.52
CA PRO A 86 -0.39 -9.77 15.58
C PRO A 86 -0.94 -10.66 14.45
N ASP A 87 -2.21 -10.45 14.09
CA ASP A 87 -2.90 -11.18 13.02
C ASP A 87 -2.83 -10.45 11.66
N GLY A 88 -2.16 -9.28 11.61
CA GLY A 88 -2.10 -8.45 10.42
C GLY A 88 -3.37 -7.64 10.15
N PHE A 89 -3.45 -7.08 8.95
CA PHE A 89 -4.66 -6.44 8.41
C PHE A 89 -4.97 -6.98 7.02
N TYR A 90 -6.23 -6.93 6.67
CA TYR A 90 -6.70 -7.29 5.33
C TYR A 90 -7.90 -6.43 4.93
N GLY A 91 -8.09 -6.30 3.64
CA GLY A 91 -9.18 -5.53 3.10
C GLY A 91 -9.27 -5.59 1.59
N ALA A 92 -10.24 -4.88 1.06
CA ALA A 92 -10.46 -4.76 -0.37
C ALA A 92 -10.98 -3.36 -0.72
N GLY A 93 -10.74 -2.95 -1.96
CA GLY A 93 -11.21 -1.66 -2.42
C GLY A 93 -11.27 -1.56 -3.94
N LEU A 94 -11.76 -0.42 -4.37
CA LEU A 94 -11.80 -0.02 -5.77
C LEU A 94 -10.84 1.13 -5.99
N SER A 95 -10.24 1.17 -7.16
CA SER A 95 -9.32 2.24 -7.55
C SER A 95 -9.67 2.75 -8.94
N TYR A 96 -9.24 3.97 -9.17
CA TYR A 96 -9.19 4.61 -10.46
C TYR A 96 -7.80 5.18 -10.67
N GLY A 97 -7.29 5.06 -11.89
CA GLY A 97 -6.00 5.62 -12.21
C GLY A 97 -5.88 6.06 -13.67
N TYR A 98 -4.79 6.80 -13.88
CA TYR A 98 -4.40 7.27 -15.20
C TYR A 98 -2.91 7.06 -15.39
N MET A 99 -2.54 6.36 -16.47
CA MET A 99 -1.16 6.17 -16.86
C MET A 99 -0.83 7.04 -18.07
N LEU A 100 0.18 7.90 -17.90
CA LEU A 100 0.71 8.81 -18.90
C LEU A 100 2.08 8.34 -19.37
N PRO A 101 2.19 7.69 -20.53
CA PRO A 101 3.47 7.44 -21.16
C PRO A 101 4.12 8.74 -21.59
N PHE A 102 5.34 9.03 -21.13
CA PHE A 102 6.08 10.23 -21.51
C PHE A 102 7.40 9.92 -22.25
N ALA A 103 7.83 8.65 -22.23
CA ALA A 103 8.96 8.17 -23.02
C ALA A 103 8.71 6.72 -23.48
N ARG A 104 9.61 6.20 -24.34
CA ARG A 104 9.47 4.85 -24.92
C ARG A 104 9.22 3.76 -23.87
N HIS A 105 9.95 3.83 -22.75
CA HIS A 105 9.90 2.84 -21.68
C HIS A 105 9.38 3.40 -20.35
N TRP A 106 9.08 4.69 -20.26
CA TRP A 106 8.70 5.33 -19.02
C TRP A 106 7.28 5.88 -19.05
N ALA A 107 6.59 5.71 -17.97
CA ALA A 107 5.28 6.29 -17.75
C ALA A 107 5.14 6.83 -16.31
N ALA A 108 4.31 7.83 -16.14
CA ALA A 108 3.81 8.28 -14.84
C ALA A 108 2.43 7.70 -14.63
N GLU A 109 2.16 7.17 -13.44
CA GLU A 109 0.85 6.66 -13.05
C GLU A 109 0.32 7.46 -11.87
N PHE A 110 -0.93 7.88 -11.98
CA PHE A 110 -1.68 8.55 -10.93
C PHE A 110 -2.80 7.62 -10.49
N THR A 111 -2.87 7.30 -9.22
CA THR A 111 -3.86 6.37 -8.67
C THR A 111 -4.52 6.93 -7.42
N ILE A 112 -5.84 6.71 -7.32
CA ILE A 112 -6.62 6.92 -6.11
C ILE A 112 -7.57 5.74 -5.92
N GLY A 113 -7.78 5.31 -4.69
CA GLY A 113 -8.68 4.20 -4.40
C GLY A 113 -9.24 4.28 -2.99
N ALA A 114 -10.45 3.77 -2.84
CA ALA A 114 -11.13 3.67 -1.57
C ALA A 114 -11.60 2.24 -1.32
N GLY A 115 -11.72 1.89 -0.06
CA GLY A 115 -12.09 0.54 0.31
C GLY A 115 -12.28 0.34 1.80
N TYR A 116 -12.31 -0.91 2.16
CA TYR A 116 -12.49 -1.39 3.52
C TYR A 116 -11.26 -2.14 3.99
N VAL A 117 -10.80 -1.84 5.20
CA VAL A 117 -9.71 -2.55 5.87
C VAL A 117 -10.18 -3.00 7.23
N ARG A 118 -9.90 -4.26 7.55
CA ARG A 118 -10.11 -4.84 8.86
C ARG A 118 -8.80 -5.27 9.47
N THR A 119 -8.60 -4.93 10.74
CA THR A 119 -7.47 -5.39 11.53
C THR A 119 -7.89 -5.66 12.97
N LYS A 120 -7.06 -6.40 13.67
CA LYS A 120 -7.04 -6.46 15.13
C LYS A 120 -5.66 -6.06 15.59
N TYR A 121 -5.55 -5.16 16.53
CA TYR A 121 -4.26 -4.77 17.06
C TYR A 121 -4.22 -4.90 18.57
N ASP A 122 -3.02 -5.14 19.06
CA ASP A 122 -2.67 -5.11 20.48
C ASP A 122 -2.05 -3.76 20.80
N VAL A 123 -2.29 -3.25 21.98
CA VAL A 123 -1.69 -2.02 22.48
C VAL A 123 -0.69 -2.33 23.58
N TYR A 124 0.52 -1.82 23.41
CA TYR A 124 1.64 -1.98 24.33
C TYR A 124 2.10 -0.62 24.85
N TYR A 125 2.70 -0.58 26.03
CA TYR A 125 3.47 0.57 26.45
C TYR A 125 4.70 0.75 25.53
N ASN A 126 4.95 1.97 25.08
CA ASN A 126 6.06 2.26 24.15
C ASN A 126 7.40 2.43 24.87
N ILE A 127 7.79 1.42 25.63
CA ILE A 127 9.06 1.29 26.35
C ILE A 127 9.74 -0.03 25.95
N PRO A 128 11.05 -0.19 26.15
CA PRO A 128 11.74 -1.47 25.95
C PRO A 128 11.06 -2.57 26.80
N ASN A 129 10.65 -3.66 26.14
CA ASN A 129 9.88 -4.75 26.73
C ASN A 129 8.55 -4.32 27.39
N GLY A 130 7.91 -3.28 26.84
CA GLY A 130 6.64 -2.78 27.34
C GLY A 130 5.55 -3.84 27.39
N ALA A 131 4.85 -3.93 28.51
CA ALA A 131 3.76 -4.86 28.70
C ALA A 131 2.58 -4.52 27.78
N ARG A 132 1.86 -5.55 27.32
CA ARG A 132 0.60 -5.41 26.60
C ARG A 132 -0.51 -5.09 27.61
N PHE A 133 -1.25 -4.00 27.38
CA PHE A 133 -2.38 -3.65 28.24
C PHE A 133 -3.75 -3.78 27.56
N GLU A 134 -3.79 -3.80 26.21
CA GLU A 134 -5.00 -4.15 25.47
C GLU A 134 -4.71 -5.22 24.43
N LYS A 135 -5.62 -6.18 24.28
CA LYS A 135 -5.46 -7.30 23.35
C LYS A 135 -6.62 -7.38 22.36
N GLY A 136 -6.25 -7.52 21.07
CA GLY A 136 -7.20 -7.86 20.04
C GLY A 136 -8.28 -6.82 19.80
N VAL A 137 -7.95 -5.54 19.89
CA VAL A 137 -8.88 -4.44 19.61
C VAL A 137 -9.29 -4.49 18.15
N PRO A 138 -10.58 -4.74 17.84
CA PRO A 138 -11.04 -4.79 16.46
C PRO A 138 -11.12 -3.37 15.91
N TYR A 139 -10.58 -3.17 14.71
CA TYR A 139 -10.68 -1.91 14.02
C TYR A 139 -11.12 -2.12 12.57
N ASN A 140 -12.13 -1.36 12.18
CA ASN A 140 -12.66 -1.37 10.82
C ASN A 140 -12.54 0.05 10.25
N TYR A 141 -11.95 0.15 9.07
CA TYR A 141 -11.74 1.42 8.40
C TYR A 141 -12.41 1.41 7.02
N TRP A 142 -13.16 2.46 6.75
CA TRP A 142 -13.71 2.77 5.44
C TRP A 142 -13.13 4.11 4.97
N GLY A 143 -12.52 4.14 3.80
CA GLY A 143 -11.96 5.38 3.28
C GLY A 143 -10.90 5.15 2.21
N LEU A 144 -9.97 6.10 2.12
CA LEU A 144 -8.87 6.10 1.17
C LEU A 144 -7.91 4.95 1.50
N THR A 145 -7.78 3.98 0.60
CA THR A 145 -6.93 2.80 0.79
C THR A 145 -5.76 2.74 -0.19
N LYS A 146 -5.80 3.56 -1.23
CA LYS A 146 -4.74 3.70 -2.22
C LYS A 146 -4.64 5.14 -2.69
N ALA A 147 -3.46 5.70 -2.72
CA ALA A 147 -3.17 6.98 -3.37
C ALA A 147 -1.71 6.99 -3.79
N GLY A 148 -1.44 7.50 -4.98
CA GLY A 148 -0.04 7.55 -5.39
C GLY A 148 0.23 8.17 -6.74
N ILE A 149 1.49 8.55 -6.85
CA ILE A 149 2.14 8.94 -8.10
C ILE A 149 3.28 7.97 -8.30
N SER A 150 3.21 7.13 -9.31
CA SER A 150 4.21 6.08 -9.56
C SER A 150 5.01 6.35 -10.82
N LEU A 151 6.28 6.05 -10.75
CA LEU A 151 7.14 5.95 -11.92
C LEU A 151 7.16 4.49 -12.38
N VAL A 152 6.79 4.27 -13.63
CA VAL A 152 6.65 2.94 -14.22
C VAL A 152 7.63 2.77 -15.36
N TYR A 153 8.42 1.70 -15.30
CA TYR A 153 9.25 1.25 -16.42
C TYR A 153 8.57 0.11 -17.15
N ARG A 154 8.37 0.27 -18.46
CA ARG A 154 7.68 -0.71 -19.30
C ARG A 154 8.69 -1.56 -20.08
N PHE A 155 8.66 -2.85 -19.84
CA PHE A 155 9.43 -3.84 -20.62
C PHE A 155 8.62 -4.20 -21.88
N GLY A 156 9.28 -4.19 -23.03
CA GLY A 156 8.68 -4.56 -24.31
C GLY A 156 8.65 -3.41 -25.32
N LYS A 157 8.33 -3.80 -26.56
CA LYS A 157 8.25 -2.86 -27.70
C LYS A 157 6.90 -2.16 -27.73
#